data_2e38691418f95d4cad6dc5f236ba90ee
#
_entry.id   2e38691418f95d4cad6dc5f236ba90ee
#
_cell.length_a   1.000
_cell.length_b   1.000
_cell.length_c   1.000
_cell.angle_alpha   90.00
_cell.angle_beta   90.00
_cell.angle_gamma   90.00
#
_symmetry.space_group_name_H-M   'P 1'
#
loop_
_entity.id
_entity.type
_entity.pdbx_description
1 polymer ?
#
loop_
_entity_poly.entity_id
_entity_poly.type
_entity_poly.pdbx_seq_one_letter_code
_entity_poly.pdbx_strand_id
1 'polypeptide(L)'
;MPTRQPNRPGQGTGGVTTTRSALGFAQTLGGATDRCDVSTVEVAQLHTVHELHAVALPIEAIGEENAPLGARRNVGQIDRGHDLVAQTEIELIRVGLGEGMGLPRRHGVHLGAWRGGAHVSGRRYTSLPVKTTCEAHEGNKVVLSVEIDEADFSRDIDAALSKIGRDLRLPGFRQGKAPRKVLEARIGLEAARGQALQDSIPQYLARAVRENDVDIIATPEIEITGGHLNGPVTFTATCEVRPVVTVPGYAGLRVEIDAPTVSDTDIDDVVTAELRRQGTLTDVSRPAGVGDFVVVDLVGSRGGEPVAGLAVDDWSYEIGKKWVSPEFDDKLTGASAGAELTFTDTPNGTEEPADFVVKVTSVQELVVPDLTDEWVAANVEGFDTIAAWKESVAERMTDARWNQVRNSLVEKVTDALVELVSVDAPESMVSADLQRRVQNVVRQFASQGMDLEQWLQATGQEPATFIESFRPASVKAAKVDLALRAVVEAEGLHADDNDVERELAGIADRSNDDAIRQQMMSGSKKKPKLITVDQVRAAYQANDALVDLAAEISKSKALDWLVHNVTFVDPSGATLDSDTVVGHSAADHDHQHDHDHDHDGADS
;
A
#
# COMPACT_ATOMS: atom_id res chain seq x y z
N MET A 1 58.92 47.90 15.97
CA MET A 1 58.55 49.23 15.51
C MET A 1 58.43 49.25 14.01
N PRO A 2 57.62 50.06 13.38
CA PRO A 2 56.17 50.24 13.67
C PRO A 2 55.32 50.08 12.38
N THR A 3 54.01 49.96 12.63
CA THR A 3 52.92 50.80 12.12
C THR A 3 52.25 50.43 10.78
N ARG A 4 51.04 50.22 10.89
CA ARG A 4 49.79 50.88 10.46
C ARG A 4 48.97 50.16 9.40
N GLN A 5 47.79 49.78 9.83
CA GLN A 5 46.54 49.84 9.04
C GLN A 5 46.29 51.26 8.46
N PRO A 6 45.34 51.51 7.54
CA PRO A 6 44.09 50.82 7.16
C PRO A 6 43.75 50.95 5.65
N ASN A 7 42.76 50.22 5.10
CA ASN A 7 41.52 50.82 4.52
C ASN A 7 40.69 49.80 3.70
N ARG A 8 39.40 49.82 3.96
CA ARG A 8 38.32 49.40 3.05
C ARG A 8 38.12 50.48 1.95
N PRO A 9 37.28 50.29 0.90
CA PRO A 9 36.22 49.33 0.58
C PRO A 9 36.22 48.91 -0.92
N GLY A 10 35.37 47.91 -1.29
CA GLY A 10 35.08 47.63 -2.69
C GLY A 10 33.99 46.56 -2.80
N GLN A 11 32.77 46.99 -3.11
CA GLN A 11 31.59 46.18 -3.43
C GLN A 11 31.84 45.28 -4.63
N GLY A 12 31.33 44.04 -4.56
CA GLY A 12 31.20 43.13 -5.68
C GLY A 12 30.10 42.12 -5.39
N THR A 13 28.94 42.42 -5.92
CA THR A 13 27.71 41.61 -5.98
C THR A 13 27.95 40.27 -6.69
N GLY A 14 27.66 39.17 -6.02
CA GLY A 14 27.56 37.87 -6.63
C GLY A 14 26.56 37.05 -5.88
N GLY A 15 25.32 37.00 -6.42
CA GLY A 15 24.20 36.33 -5.83
C GLY A 15 24.42 34.81 -5.80
N VAL A 16 24.28 34.26 -4.63
CA VAL A 16 24.08 32.83 -4.40
C VAL A 16 22.58 32.61 -4.38
N THR A 17 22.05 32.06 -5.46
CA THR A 17 20.67 31.58 -5.56
C THR A 17 20.58 30.29 -4.76
N THR A 18 20.15 30.40 -3.54
CA THR A 18 19.74 29.25 -2.72
C THR A 18 18.42 28.71 -3.28
N THR A 19 18.47 27.55 -3.87
CA THR A 19 17.31 26.71 -4.16
C THR A 19 16.62 26.29 -2.84
N ARG A 20 15.68 27.10 -2.40
CA ARG A 20 14.69 26.78 -1.38
C ARG A 20 13.36 26.59 -2.09
N SER A 21 13.06 25.41 -2.56
CA SER A 21 11.77 25.09 -3.15
C SER A 21 11.54 23.57 -3.20
N ALA A 22 11.37 22.93 -2.06
CA ALA A 22 10.70 21.62 -1.97
C ALA A 22 10.10 21.37 -0.59
N LEU A 23 10.35 22.20 0.42
CA LEU A 23 9.84 22.00 1.78
C LEU A 23 8.71 22.97 2.18
N GLY A 24 8.22 23.78 1.26
CA GLY A 24 7.22 24.82 1.55
C GLY A 24 5.75 24.42 1.43
N PHE A 25 5.42 23.23 0.93
CA PHE A 25 4.02 22.86 0.65
C PHE A 25 3.33 22.06 1.77
N ALA A 26 4.04 21.62 2.78
CA ALA A 26 3.44 20.87 3.91
C ALA A 26 2.93 21.77 5.06
N GLN A 27 3.12 23.08 5.00
CA GLN A 27 2.80 23.98 6.14
C GLN A 27 1.54 24.84 5.99
N THR A 28 0.78 24.73 4.89
CA THR A 28 -0.42 25.56 4.68
C THR A 28 -1.74 24.89 5.02
N LEU A 29 -1.74 23.67 5.57
CA LEU A 29 -2.94 23.01 6.10
C LEU A 29 -2.98 22.92 7.63
N GLY A 30 -2.10 23.60 8.32
CA GLY A 30 -1.96 23.58 9.78
C GLY A 30 -2.50 24.82 10.50
N GLY A 31 -3.65 25.33 10.11
CA GLY A 31 -4.19 26.57 10.70
C GLY A 31 -5.64 26.49 11.16
N ALA A 32 -6.08 25.39 11.77
CA ALA A 32 -7.35 25.36 12.50
C ALA A 32 -7.38 24.14 13.44
N THR A 33 -6.53 24.15 14.47
CA THR A 33 -6.65 23.19 15.56
C THR A 33 -7.00 23.94 16.83
N ASP A 34 -8.31 24.12 17.07
CA ASP A 34 -8.81 24.19 18.44
C ASP A 34 -10.06 23.30 18.52
N ARG A 35 -9.84 22.13 19.16
CA ARG A 35 -10.85 21.14 19.53
C ARG A 35 -11.43 20.28 18.41
N CYS A 36 -10.62 19.48 17.77
CA CYS A 36 -11.09 18.24 17.16
C CYS A 36 -10.84 17.07 18.12
N ASP A 37 -11.90 16.34 18.41
CA ASP A 37 -11.88 15.14 19.22
C ASP A 37 -10.92 14.13 18.58
N VAL A 38 -10.06 13.46 19.38
CA VAL A 38 -8.99 12.55 18.95
C VAL A 38 -9.50 11.42 18.05
N SER A 39 -10.80 11.12 18.10
CA SER A 39 -11.46 10.11 17.29
C SER A 39 -11.52 10.41 15.78
N THR A 40 -11.48 11.69 15.40
CA THR A 40 -11.58 12.08 13.97
C THR A 40 -10.26 11.97 13.23
N VAL A 41 -9.13 12.07 13.95
CA VAL A 41 -7.79 11.94 13.36
C VAL A 41 -7.44 10.47 13.10
N GLU A 42 -7.91 9.55 13.94
CA GLU A 42 -7.66 8.10 13.76
C GLU A 42 -8.41 7.52 12.55
N VAL A 43 -9.60 8.00 12.26
CA VAL A 43 -10.38 7.49 11.11
C VAL A 43 -9.84 8.01 9.77
N ALA A 44 -9.27 9.20 9.72
CA ALA A 44 -8.59 9.70 8.52
C ALA A 44 -7.30 8.91 8.20
N GLN A 45 -6.69 8.26 9.19
CA GLN A 45 -5.53 7.38 8.99
C GLN A 45 -5.92 5.98 8.49
N LEU A 46 -7.17 5.57 8.64
CA LEU A 46 -7.66 4.26 8.20
C LEU A 46 -7.87 4.16 6.68
N HIS A 47 -7.95 5.29 5.97
CA HIS A 47 -8.08 5.31 4.51
C HIS A 47 -6.87 4.73 3.77
N THR A 48 -5.76 4.53 4.46
CA THR A 48 -4.48 4.13 3.85
C THR A 48 -4.15 2.64 3.97
N VAL A 49 -4.98 1.83 4.60
CA VAL A 49 -4.70 0.38 4.76
C VAL A 49 -5.10 -0.42 3.52
N HIS A 50 -5.92 0.14 2.63
CA HIS A 50 -6.40 -0.56 1.42
C HIS A 50 -5.41 -0.61 0.25
N GLU A 51 -4.23 0.02 0.35
CA GLU A 51 -3.25 0.06 -0.73
C GLU A 51 -1.85 -0.41 -0.33
N LEU A 52 -1.76 -1.46 0.49
CA LEU A 52 -0.50 -2.19 0.67
C LEU A 52 -0.29 -3.20 -0.47
N HIS A 53 -0.58 -2.79 -1.72
CA HIS A 53 -0.14 -3.57 -2.87
C HIS A 53 1.19 -3.05 -3.38
N ALA A 54 2.19 -3.86 -3.13
CA ALA A 54 3.39 -4.08 -3.90
C ALA A 54 4.24 -2.85 -4.26
N VAL A 55 5.05 -2.41 -3.33
CA VAL A 55 6.45 -2.23 -3.69
C VAL A 55 7.23 -3.23 -2.83
N ALA A 56 7.30 -4.46 -3.28
CA ALA A 56 8.42 -5.31 -2.95
C ALA A 56 9.62 -4.61 -3.61
N LEU A 57 10.24 -3.68 -2.90
CA LEU A 57 11.64 -3.37 -3.16
C LEU A 57 12.37 -4.72 -3.07
N PRO A 58 13.26 -5.05 -3.97
CA PRO A 58 14.12 -6.22 -3.81
C PRO A 58 14.90 -6.01 -2.51
N ILE A 59 14.42 -6.62 -1.43
CA ILE A 59 15.07 -6.63 -0.11
C ILE A 59 16.32 -7.54 -0.15
N GLU A 60 16.69 -8.05 -1.30
CA GLU A 60 17.93 -8.83 -1.49
C GLU A 60 19.21 -8.00 -1.34
N ALA A 61 19.14 -6.68 -1.14
CA ALA A 61 20.32 -5.83 -0.97
C ALA A 61 20.51 -5.28 0.46
N ILE A 62 19.66 -5.63 1.41
CA ILE A 62 19.91 -5.31 2.83
C ILE A 62 20.31 -6.62 3.48
N GLY A 63 21.64 -6.84 3.49
CA GLY A 63 22.24 -8.01 4.12
C GLY A 63 21.70 -8.22 5.53
N GLU A 64 21.44 -9.48 5.85
CA GLU A 64 21.36 -9.98 7.23
C GLU A 64 22.70 -9.75 7.94
N GLU A 65 23.13 -8.51 8.07
CA GLU A 65 24.26 -8.12 8.90
C GLU A 65 23.75 -7.37 10.11
N ASN A 66 23.53 -8.13 11.14
CA ASN A 66 23.67 -7.80 12.57
C ASN A 66 22.62 -8.53 13.44
N ALA A 67 22.70 -9.86 13.44
CA ALA A 67 22.23 -10.60 14.61
C ALA A 67 23.46 -11.07 15.39
N PRO A 68 23.66 -10.68 16.67
CA PRO A 68 24.77 -11.18 17.46
C PRO A 68 24.59 -12.69 17.69
N LEU A 69 25.57 -13.46 17.27
CA LEU A 69 25.76 -14.87 17.61
C LEU A 69 25.84 -15.01 19.13
N GLY A 70 24.74 -15.33 19.78
CA GLY A 70 24.79 -15.56 21.23
C GLY A 70 23.46 -15.63 21.95
N ALA A 71 22.46 -16.29 21.42
CA ALA A 71 21.26 -16.64 22.17
C ALA A 71 20.68 -17.99 21.74
N ARG A 72 21.33 -19.07 22.13
CA ARG A 72 20.66 -20.37 22.20
C ARG A 72 19.62 -20.32 23.30
N ARG A 73 18.34 -20.09 22.97
CA ARG A 73 17.21 -20.55 23.80
C ARG A 73 15.99 -20.80 22.92
N ASN A 74 15.61 -22.09 22.88
CA ASN A 74 14.29 -22.61 22.52
C ASN A 74 13.63 -22.05 21.26
N VAL A 75 13.97 -22.63 20.12
CA VAL A 75 13.10 -22.66 18.94
C VAL A 75 12.17 -23.87 19.11
N GLY A 76 11.12 -23.61 19.83
CA GLY A 76 9.94 -24.47 19.84
C GLY A 76 8.74 -23.53 19.84
N GLN A 77 7.98 -23.53 18.74
CA GLN A 77 6.79 -22.72 18.51
C GLN A 77 7.00 -21.31 17.95
N ILE A 78 7.37 -21.19 16.69
CA ILE A 78 6.92 -20.09 15.81
C ILE A 78 6.75 -20.70 14.41
N ASP A 79 5.66 -21.39 14.21
CA ASP A 79 5.23 -21.84 12.89
C ASP A 79 3.70 -21.63 12.77
N ARG A 80 3.28 -20.36 12.88
CA ARG A 80 1.89 -19.91 12.63
C ARG A 80 1.79 -18.44 12.23
N GLY A 81 2.90 -17.80 11.88
CA GLY A 81 2.92 -16.37 11.56
C GLY A 81 2.87 -16.04 10.06
N HIS A 82 3.22 -16.97 9.20
CA HIS A 82 3.24 -16.74 7.74
C HIS A 82 1.92 -17.08 7.04
N ASP A 83 1.10 -17.96 7.62
CA ASP A 83 -0.22 -18.29 7.05
C ASP A 83 -1.28 -17.18 7.23
N LEU A 84 -1.08 -16.24 8.17
CA LEU A 84 -2.07 -15.20 8.41
C LEU A 84 -2.05 -14.06 7.38
N VAL A 85 -0.89 -13.81 6.75
CA VAL A 85 -0.79 -12.75 5.72
C VAL A 85 -1.37 -13.22 4.40
N ALA A 86 -1.11 -14.47 4.02
CA ALA A 86 -1.67 -15.07 2.81
C ALA A 86 -3.20 -15.30 2.92
N GLN A 87 -3.69 -15.64 4.12
CA GLN A 87 -5.13 -15.79 4.36
C GLN A 87 -5.89 -14.46 4.39
N THR A 88 -5.24 -13.35 4.78
CA THR A 88 -5.89 -12.03 4.78
C THR A 88 -6.10 -11.50 3.38
N GLU A 89 -5.19 -11.79 2.42
CA GLU A 89 -5.35 -11.37 1.02
C GLU A 89 -6.39 -12.23 0.29
N ILE A 90 -6.48 -13.52 0.59
CA ILE A 90 -7.52 -14.42 0.03
C ILE A 90 -8.89 -14.13 0.64
N GLU A 91 -8.99 -13.72 1.90
CA GLU A 91 -10.26 -13.30 2.50
C GLU A 91 -10.74 -11.94 1.97
N LEU A 92 -9.86 -11.04 1.54
CA LEU A 92 -10.27 -9.81 0.87
C LEU A 92 -10.92 -10.07 -0.50
N ILE A 93 -10.48 -11.12 -1.20
CA ILE A 93 -11.14 -11.62 -2.40
C ILE A 93 -12.44 -12.37 -2.03
N ARG A 94 -12.48 -13.09 -0.92
CA ARG A 94 -13.67 -13.84 -0.45
C ARG A 94 -14.80 -12.99 0.12
N VAL A 95 -14.54 -11.84 0.70
CA VAL A 95 -15.56 -10.95 1.26
C VAL A 95 -16.32 -10.16 0.17
N GLY A 96 -15.77 -10.08 -1.07
CA GLY A 96 -16.45 -9.52 -2.23
C GLY A 96 -17.44 -10.47 -2.93
N LEU A 97 -17.46 -11.76 -2.60
CA LEU A 97 -18.21 -12.80 -3.30
C LEU A 97 -19.56 -13.14 -2.60
N GLY A 98 -20.37 -12.17 -2.34
CA GLY A 98 -21.73 -12.33 -1.85
C GLY A 98 -22.76 -12.05 -2.95
N GLU A 99 -23.28 -13.12 -3.54
CA GLU A 99 -24.58 -13.26 -4.21
C GLU A 99 -24.88 -12.39 -5.43
N GLY A 100 -24.86 -13.07 -6.59
CA GLY A 100 -25.28 -12.57 -7.88
C GLY A 100 -26.80 -12.48 -8.06
N MET A 101 -27.23 -11.61 -8.96
CA MET A 101 -28.53 -11.71 -9.60
C MET A 101 -28.46 -11.42 -11.09
N GLY A 102 -29.21 -12.27 -11.80
CA GLY A 102 -29.26 -12.41 -13.23
C GLY A 102 -29.67 -11.17 -14.01
N LEU A 103 -29.19 -11.18 -15.22
CA LEU A 103 -29.36 -10.17 -16.28
C LEU A 103 -30.76 -10.10 -16.88
N PRO A 104 -31.14 -8.91 -17.41
CA PRO A 104 -31.60 -8.90 -18.78
C PRO A 104 -30.86 -7.88 -19.68
N ARG A 105 -30.46 -8.36 -20.84
CA ARG A 105 -29.89 -7.57 -21.95
C ARG A 105 -30.90 -6.54 -22.47
N ARG A 106 -30.48 -5.29 -22.64
CA ARG A 106 -31.00 -4.40 -23.67
C ARG A 106 -29.94 -3.38 -24.13
N HIS A 107 -29.68 -3.38 -25.42
CA HIS A 107 -28.92 -2.37 -26.15
C HIS A 107 -29.61 -1.02 -26.14
N GLY A 108 -28.86 0.06 -25.93
CA GLY A 108 -29.29 1.41 -26.16
C GLY A 108 -28.17 2.37 -25.83
N VAL A 109 -27.52 2.91 -26.87
CA VAL A 109 -26.56 4.01 -26.76
C VAL A 109 -27.32 5.26 -26.32
N HIS A 110 -27.12 5.67 -25.09
CA HIS A 110 -27.46 7.01 -24.63
C HIS A 110 -26.30 7.58 -23.83
N LEU A 111 -25.85 8.76 -24.25
CA LEU A 111 -25.12 9.70 -23.38
C LEU A 111 -26.00 9.97 -22.15
N GLY A 112 -25.89 9.12 -21.17
CA GLY A 112 -26.65 9.17 -19.92
C GLY A 112 -25.78 9.72 -18.81
N ALA A 113 -26.15 10.93 -18.38
CA ALA A 113 -25.70 11.49 -17.10
C ALA A 113 -25.77 10.43 -16.00
N TRP A 114 -24.71 10.35 -15.25
CA TRP A 114 -24.56 9.55 -14.03
C TRP A 114 -25.76 9.81 -13.10
N ARG A 115 -26.73 8.94 -13.07
CA ARG A 115 -27.83 8.94 -12.10
C ARG A 115 -27.69 7.77 -11.16
N GLY A 116 -26.67 7.82 -10.32
CA GLY A 116 -26.54 6.99 -9.12
C GLY A 116 -26.78 7.84 -7.88
N GLY A 117 -27.95 8.45 -7.76
CA GLY A 117 -28.35 9.15 -6.57
C GLY A 117 -28.66 8.17 -5.46
N ALA A 118 -27.72 7.82 -4.62
CA ALA A 118 -28.01 7.31 -3.28
C ALA A 118 -28.74 8.41 -2.50
N HIS A 119 -30.05 8.30 -2.36
CA HIS A 119 -30.84 9.11 -1.46
C HIS A 119 -30.42 8.83 -0.02
N VAL A 120 -29.30 9.40 0.44
CA VAL A 120 -28.99 9.49 1.86
C VAL A 120 -29.91 10.55 2.46
N SER A 121 -31.01 10.10 3.03
CA SER A 121 -31.93 10.90 3.82
C SER A 121 -31.24 11.36 5.10
N GLY A 122 -30.85 12.67 5.16
CA GLY A 122 -30.48 13.18 6.43
C GLY A 122 -29.62 14.45 6.43
N ARG A 123 -30.20 15.52 6.26
CA ARG A 123 -30.12 16.91 6.75
C ARG A 123 -30.51 17.84 5.61
N ARG A 124 -31.63 18.52 5.80
CA ARG A 124 -31.98 19.66 4.96
C ARG A 124 -30.92 20.73 5.18
N TYR A 125 -29.88 20.73 4.33
CA TYR A 125 -29.14 21.94 4.07
C TYR A 125 -30.15 22.89 3.42
N THR A 126 -30.42 24.01 4.04
CA THR A 126 -31.21 25.09 3.44
C THR A 126 -30.53 25.44 2.12
N SER A 127 -31.20 25.11 1.01
CA SER A 127 -30.71 25.35 -0.34
C SER A 127 -30.62 26.87 -0.54
N LEU A 128 -29.42 27.38 -0.51
CA LEU A 128 -29.12 28.70 -1.05
C LEU A 128 -29.13 28.54 -2.58
N PRO A 129 -29.90 29.29 -3.33
CA PRO A 129 -29.90 29.18 -4.80
C PRO A 129 -28.57 29.71 -5.33
N VAL A 130 -27.73 28.82 -5.78
CA VAL A 130 -26.51 29.16 -6.52
C VAL A 130 -26.81 28.86 -7.98
N LYS A 131 -26.58 29.81 -8.87
CA LYS A 131 -26.67 29.57 -10.31
C LYS A 131 -25.33 29.05 -10.78
N THR A 132 -25.31 27.83 -11.31
CA THR A 132 -24.12 27.17 -11.80
C THR A 132 -24.26 26.78 -13.25
N THR A 133 -23.22 27.00 -14.03
CA THR A 133 -23.10 26.45 -15.40
C THR A 133 -21.79 25.70 -15.52
N CYS A 134 -21.83 24.55 -16.22
CA CYS A 134 -20.67 23.71 -16.46
C CYS A 134 -20.43 23.63 -17.96
N GLU A 135 -19.27 24.04 -18.42
CA GLU A 135 -18.88 24.03 -19.82
C GLU A 135 -17.61 23.18 -20.00
N ALA A 136 -17.62 22.30 -21.02
CA ALA A 136 -16.43 21.52 -21.35
C ALA A 136 -15.35 22.45 -21.93
N HIS A 137 -14.11 22.20 -21.53
CA HIS A 137 -12.93 22.91 -21.99
C HIS A 137 -11.94 21.95 -22.65
N GLU A 138 -10.92 22.47 -23.33
CA GLU A 138 -9.92 21.64 -24.00
C GLU A 138 -9.17 20.72 -23.04
N GLY A 139 -8.92 19.49 -23.47
CA GLY A 139 -8.33 18.44 -22.64
C GLY A 139 -9.34 17.89 -21.63
N ASN A 140 -8.84 17.36 -20.51
CA ASN A 140 -9.67 16.82 -19.43
C ASN A 140 -10.05 17.94 -18.44
N LYS A 141 -10.60 19.06 -18.93
CA LYS A 141 -10.97 20.21 -18.11
C LYS A 141 -12.42 20.62 -18.34
N VAL A 142 -13.03 21.14 -17.27
CA VAL A 142 -14.33 21.81 -17.33
C VAL A 142 -14.22 23.14 -16.62
N VAL A 143 -15.02 24.12 -17.07
CA VAL A 143 -15.15 25.43 -16.43
C VAL A 143 -16.51 25.50 -15.77
N LEU A 144 -16.49 25.62 -14.44
CA LEU A 144 -17.66 25.90 -13.62
C LEU A 144 -17.79 27.39 -13.41
N SER A 145 -18.86 28.00 -13.89
CA SER A 145 -19.22 29.39 -13.60
C SER A 145 -20.28 29.41 -12.50
N VAL A 146 -20.01 30.15 -11.45
CA VAL A 146 -20.83 30.21 -10.25
C VAL A 146 -21.24 31.65 -9.98
N GLU A 147 -22.56 31.89 -9.80
CA GLU A 147 -23.12 33.18 -9.39
C GLU A 147 -23.83 33.04 -8.05
N ILE A 148 -23.44 33.86 -7.09
CA ILE A 148 -24.00 33.92 -5.74
C ILE A 148 -24.73 35.23 -5.59
N ASP A 149 -26.03 35.18 -5.26
CA ASP A 149 -26.82 36.38 -5.06
C ASP A 149 -26.29 37.22 -3.86
N GLU A 150 -26.34 38.56 -3.98
CA GLU A 150 -25.84 39.48 -2.94
C GLU A 150 -26.50 39.27 -1.58
N ALA A 151 -27.79 38.91 -1.55
CA ALA A 151 -28.53 38.64 -0.33
C ALA A 151 -27.97 37.41 0.43
N ASP A 152 -27.56 36.39 -0.29
CA ASP A 152 -27.00 35.18 0.29
C ASP A 152 -25.55 35.43 0.74
N PHE A 153 -24.75 36.07 -0.08
CA PHE A 153 -23.37 36.43 0.27
C PHE A 153 -23.29 37.42 1.46
N SER A 154 -24.34 38.22 1.73
CA SER A 154 -24.40 39.10 2.91
C SER A 154 -24.30 38.31 4.23
N ARG A 155 -24.73 37.07 4.28
CA ARG A 155 -24.58 36.18 5.46
C ARG A 155 -23.13 35.77 5.68
N ASP A 156 -22.39 35.57 4.60
CA ASP A 156 -20.97 35.24 4.67
C ASP A 156 -20.15 36.45 5.11
N ILE A 157 -20.53 37.63 4.65
CA ILE A 157 -19.94 38.87 5.16
C ILE A 157 -20.20 39.03 6.67
N ASP A 158 -21.41 38.69 7.15
CA ASP A 158 -21.73 38.73 8.59
C ASP A 158 -20.90 37.73 9.39
N ALA A 159 -20.67 36.53 8.83
CA ALA A 159 -19.83 35.53 9.44
C ALA A 159 -18.37 35.99 9.50
N ALA A 160 -17.84 36.54 8.39
CA ALA A 160 -16.49 37.08 8.32
C ALA A 160 -16.27 38.26 9.30
N LEU A 161 -17.21 39.22 9.35
CA LEU A 161 -17.18 40.29 10.34
C LEU A 161 -17.16 39.75 11.77
N SER A 162 -17.98 38.74 12.06
CA SER A 162 -18.03 38.11 13.37
C SER A 162 -16.73 37.40 13.72
N LYS A 163 -16.10 36.74 12.73
CA LYS A 163 -14.79 36.06 12.86
C LYS A 163 -13.69 37.07 13.18
N ILE A 164 -13.54 38.09 12.34
CA ILE A 164 -12.56 39.16 12.54
C ILE A 164 -12.82 39.90 13.86
N GLY A 165 -14.10 40.17 14.21
CA GLY A 165 -14.50 40.85 15.46
C GLY A 165 -14.17 40.05 16.72
N ARG A 166 -13.94 38.74 16.65
CA ARG A 166 -13.47 37.94 17.79
C ARG A 166 -12.01 38.23 18.13
N ASP A 167 -11.20 38.59 17.15
CA ASP A 167 -9.77 38.84 17.32
C ASP A 167 -9.48 40.29 17.65
N LEU A 168 -10.45 41.20 17.39
CA LEU A 168 -10.32 42.63 17.62
C LEU A 168 -10.81 43.04 19.02
N ARG A 169 -9.97 43.80 19.73
CA ARG A 169 -10.36 44.52 20.96
C ARG A 169 -10.93 45.87 20.60
N LEU A 170 -12.25 46.01 20.69
CA LEU A 170 -12.95 47.28 20.44
C LEU A 170 -13.29 47.97 21.75
N PRO A 171 -12.90 49.27 21.94
CA PRO A 171 -13.25 50.02 23.13
C PRO A 171 -14.78 50.09 23.32
N GLY A 172 -15.26 49.79 24.53
CA GLY A 172 -16.68 49.81 24.87
C GLY A 172 -17.47 48.53 24.58
N PHE A 173 -16.84 47.50 23.97
CA PHE A 173 -17.49 46.20 23.69
C PHE A 173 -16.68 45.05 24.24
N ARG A 174 -17.38 44.02 24.74
CA ARG A 174 -16.76 42.74 25.06
C ARG A 174 -16.33 42.07 23.73
N GLN A 175 -15.15 41.46 23.70
CA GLN A 175 -14.58 40.76 22.55
C GLN A 175 -15.61 39.82 21.91
N GLY A 176 -15.81 39.96 20.59
CA GLY A 176 -16.78 39.17 19.81
C GLY A 176 -18.26 39.58 20.01
N LYS A 177 -18.57 40.69 20.70
CA LYS A 177 -19.96 41.16 20.95
C LYS A 177 -20.26 42.53 20.36
N ALA A 178 -19.41 43.06 19.49
CA ALA A 178 -19.67 44.32 18.80
C ALA A 178 -20.75 44.13 17.73
N PRO A 179 -21.72 45.05 17.58
CA PRO A 179 -22.72 45.01 16.51
C PRO A 179 -22.09 45.15 15.11
N ARG A 180 -22.72 44.57 14.07
CA ARG A 180 -22.28 44.62 12.67
C ARG A 180 -21.84 46.02 12.23
N LYS A 181 -22.68 47.04 12.44
CA LYS A 181 -22.39 48.44 12.04
C LYS A 181 -21.09 48.98 12.64
N VAL A 182 -20.75 48.56 13.86
CA VAL A 182 -19.51 48.99 14.53
C VAL A 182 -18.30 48.28 13.94
N LEU A 183 -18.47 46.99 13.62
CA LEU A 183 -17.44 46.19 12.97
C LEU A 183 -17.18 46.71 11.54
N GLU A 184 -18.22 46.99 10.76
CA GLU A 184 -18.12 47.55 9.40
C GLU A 184 -17.41 48.92 9.41
N ALA A 185 -17.76 49.79 10.36
CA ALA A 185 -17.14 51.11 10.46
C ALA A 185 -15.65 51.05 10.84
N ARG A 186 -15.22 49.97 11.52
CA ARG A 186 -13.85 49.84 12.02
C ARG A 186 -12.96 48.99 11.09
N ILE A 187 -13.51 47.93 10.49
CA ILE A 187 -12.81 46.98 9.63
C ILE A 187 -12.87 47.45 8.18
N GLY A 188 -13.97 48.04 7.80
CA GLY A 188 -14.32 48.32 6.41
C GLY A 188 -15.08 47.16 5.76
N LEU A 189 -16.08 47.50 4.94
CA LEU A 189 -16.88 46.49 4.22
C LEU A 189 -16.05 45.70 3.21
N GLU A 190 -15.10 46.36 2.55
CA GLU A 190 -14.20 45.74 1.57
C GLU A 190 -13.33 44.64 2.20
N ALA A 191 -12.69 44.89 3.34
CA ALA A 191 -11.90 43.90 4.03
C ALA A 191 -12.74 42.72 4.53
N ALA A 192 -13.94 43.00 5.05
CA ALA A 192 -14.89 41.98 5.47
C ALA A 192 -15.37 41.11 4.27
N ARG A 193 -15.61 41.75 3.13
CA ARG A 193 -16.02 41.09 1.91
C ARG A 193 -14.89 40.23 1.34
N GLY A 194 -13.65 40.72 1.33
CA GLY A 194 -12.47 39.92 0.94
C GLY A 194 -12.29 38.67 1.80
N GLN A 195 -12.45 38.80 3.11
CA GLN A 195 -12.41 37.64 4.02
C GLN A 195 -13.57 36.66 3.77
N ALA A 196 -14.79 37.19 3.53
CA ALA A 196 -15.94 36.38 3.22
C ALA A 196 -15.74 35.59 1.91
N LEU A 197 -15.17 36.20 0.86
CA LEU A 197 -14.81 35.51 -0.39
C LEU A 197 -13.83 34.38 -0.11
N GLN A 198 -12.77 34.65 0.65
CA GLN A 198 -11.77 33.64 0.96
C GLN A 198 -12.34 32.44 1.74
N ASP A 199 -13.24 32.70 2.70
CA ASP A 199 -13.81 31.67 3.58
C ASP A 199 -14.94 30.88 2.90
N SER A 200 -15.72 31.49 1.97
CA SER A 200 -16.96 30.88 1.43
C SER A 200 -16.83 30.31 0.01
N ILE A 201 -15.95 30.83 -0.84
CA ILE A 201 -15.76 30.32 -2.21
C ILE A 201 -15.52 28.81 -2.25
N PRO A 202 -14.66 28.20 -1.40
CA PRO A 202 -14.46 26.75 -1.40
C PRO A 202 -15.74 25.96 -1.16
N GLN A 203 -16.64 26.48 -0.30
CA GLN A 203 -17.92 25.83 0.01
C GLN A 203 -18.91 25.93 -1.16
N TYR A 204 -18.97 27.08 -1.83
CA TYR A 204 -19.79 27.26 -3.02
C TYR A 204 -19.27 26.40 -4.20
N LEU A 205 -17.95 26.32 -4.37
CA LEU A 205 -17.34 25.44 -5.39
C LEU A 205 -17.65 23.98 -5.12
N ALA A 206 -17.42 23.49 -3.89
CA ALA A 206 -17.72 22.11 -3.52
C ALA A 206 -19.20 21.76 -3.76
N ARG A 207 -20.09 22.72 -3.59
CA ARG A 207 -21.50 22.56 -3.92
C ARG A 207 -21.75 22.53 -5.44
N ALA A 208 -21.15 23.46 -6.19
CA ALA A 208 -21.28 23.50 -7.64
C ALA A 208 -20.78 22.22 -8.29
N VAL A 209 -19.67 21.67 -7.79
CA VAL A 209 -19.11 20.37 -8.20
C VAL A 209 -20.13 19.25 -7.99
N ARG A 210 -20.74 19.15 -6.81
CA ARG A 210 -21.76 18.13 -6.51
C ARG A 210 -23.04 18.30 -7.34
N GLU A 211 -23.50 19.54 -7.55
CA GLU A 211 -24.72 19.82 -8.32
C GLU A 211 -24.56 19.50 -9.82
N ASN A 212 -23.34 19.55 -10.33
CA ASN A 212 -23.02 19.25 -11.74
C ASN A 212 -22.36 17.88 -11.91
N ASP A 213 -22.22 17.09 -10.85
CA ASP A 213 -21.63 15.74 -10.86
C ASP A 213 -20.24 15.70 -11.53
N VAL A 214 -19.34 16.61 -11.11
CA VAL A 214 -18.01 16.78 -11.69
C VAL A 214 -16.99 16.01 -10.84
N ASP A 215 -16.33 15.00 -11.43
CA ASP A 215 -15.23 14.22 -10.79
C ASP A 215 -13.89 14.95 -10.96
N ILE A 216 -13.52 15.76 -9.96
CA ILE A 216 -12.31 16.58 -9.96
C ILE A 216 -11.11 15.75 -9.49
N ILE A 217 -10.02 15.79 -10.26
CA ILE A 217 -8.76 15.07 -9.96
C ILE A 217 -7.61 15.98 -9.53
N ALA A 218 -7.80 17.30 -9.57
CA ALA A 218 -6.79 18.28 -9.12
C ALA A 218 -7.45 19.48 -8.43
N THR A 219 -6.67 20.25 -7.68
CA THR A 219 -7.15 21.49 -7.09
C THR A 219 -7.56 22.48 -8.18
N PRO A 220 -8.83 22.93 -8.23
CA PRO A 220 -9.29 23.84 -9.26
C PRO A 220 -8.61 25.21 -9.22
N GLU A 221 -8.40 25.81 -10.40
CA GLU A 221 -7.99 27.21 -10.51
C GLU A 221 -9.24 28.10 -10.43
N ILE A 222 -9.29 29.01 -9.46
CA ILE A 222 -10.44 29.86 -9.19
C ILE A 222 -10.11 31.28 -9.56
N GLU A 223 -10.94 31.88 -10.43
CA GLU A 223 -10.88 33.30 -10.79
C GLU A 223 -12.18 33.99 -10.40
N ILE A 224 -12.10 35.02 -9.55
CA ILE A 224 -13.27 35.83 -9.16
C ILE A 224 -13.50 36.86 -10.28
N THR A 225 -14.58 36.70 -11.03
CA THR A 225 -14.91 37.54 -12.18
C THR A 225 -15.77 38.75 -11.84
N GLY A 226 -16.40 38.75 -10.65
CA GLY A 226 -17.21 39.88 -10.23
C GLY A 226 -17.54 39.88 -8.73
N GLY A 227 -18.08 40.98 -8.24
CA GLY A 227 -18.55 41.09 -6.86
C GLY A 227 -17.45 41.37 -5.81
N HIS A 228 -16.27 41.82 -6.20
CA HIS A 228 -15.19 42.16 -5.26
C HIS A 228 -15.57 43.25 -4.25
N LEU A 229 -16.26 44.31 -4.72
CA LEU A 229 -16.60 45.46 -3.90
C LEU A 229 -18.09 45.49 -3.51
N ASN A 230 -18.98 45.13 -4.43
CA ASN A 230 -20.44 45.16 -4.23
C ASN A 230 -21.13 44.23 -5.26
N GLY A 231 -22.43 44.04 -5.08
CA GLY A 231 -23.26 43.24 -5.98
C GLY A 231 -23.08 41.70 -5.82
N PRO A 232 -23.68 40.93 -6.69
CA PRO A 232 -23.55 39.46 -6.69
C PRO A 232 -22.10 39.06 -6.90
N VAL A 233 -21.70 37.94 -6.29
CA VAL A 233 -20.36 37.38 -6.47
C VAL A 233 -20.40 36.39 -7.63
N THR A 234 -19.49 36.58 -8.57
CA THR A 234 -19.29 35.64 -9.68
C THR A 234 -17.84 35.16 -9.69
N PHE A 235 -17.66 33.89 -9.87
CA PHE A 235 -16.34 33.29 -10.07
C PHE A 235 -16.41 32.15 -11.08
N THR A 236 -15.29 31.90 -11.73
CA THR A 236 -15.07 30.73 -12.58
C THR A 236 -14.06 29.81 -11.94
N ALA A 237 -14.30 28.51 -12.03
CA ALA A 237 -13.37 27.50 -11.55
C ALA A 237 -13.02 26.58 -12.72
N THR A 238 -11.75 26.57 -13.11
CA THR A 238 -11.23 25.59 -14.09
C THR A 238 -10.84 24.34 -13.34
N CYS A 239 -11.60 23.27 -13.56
CA CYS A 239 -11.43 21.99 -12.90
C CYS A 239 -10.83 21.00 -13.88
N GLU A 240 -9.76 20.30 -13.48
CA GLU A 240 -9.30 19.12 -14.18
C GLU A 240 -10.14 17.93 -13.73
N VAL A 241 -10.71 17.21 -14.70
CA VAL A 241 -11.65 16.12 -14.45
C VAL A 241 -11.07 14.80 -14.92
N ARG A 242 -11.53 13.72 -14.31
CA ARG A 242 -11.15 12.38 -14.70
C ARG A 242 -11.61 12.09 -16.12
N PRO A 243 -10.72 11.63 -17.02
CA PRO A 243 -11.11 11.26 -18.37
C PRO A 243 -11.98 10.00 -18.35
N VAL A 244 -13.05 10.03 -19.13
CA VAL A 244 -13.84 8.82 -19.41
C VAL A 244 -13.12 8.04 -20.50
N VAL A 245 -12.67 6.84 -20.18
CA VAL A 245 -11.98 5.97 -21.12
C VAL A 245 -12.87 4.80 -21.53
N THR A 246 -12.59 4.25 -22.70
CA THR A 246 -13.15 2.98 -23.14
C THR A 246 -12.02 1.96 -23.23
N VAL A 247 -12.29 0.73 -22.80
CA VAL A 247 -11.31 -0.37 -22.79
C VAL A 247 -11.83 -1.48 -23.68
N PRO A 248 -11.65 -1.39 -25.02
CA PRO A 248 -12.17 -2.38 -25.93
C PRO A 248 -11.45 -3.71 -25.75
N GLY A 249 -12.20 -4.80 -25.66
CA GLY A 249 -11.65 -6.16 -25.61
C GLY A 249 -11.40 -6.70 -24.20
N TYR A 250 -11.71 -5.98 -23.12
CA TYR A 250 -11.53 -6.46 -21.75
C TYR A 250 -12.30 -7.76 -21.46
N ALA A 251 -13.47 -7.98 -22.07
CA ALA A 251 -14.25 -9.21 -21.91
C ALA A 251 -13.61 -10.45 -22.58
N GLY A 252 -12.63 -10.25 -23.44
CA GLY A 252 -11.86 -11.32 -24.09
C GLY A 252 -10.38 -11.31 -23.69
N LEU A 253 -10.05 -10.68 -22.57
CA LEU A 253 -8.68 -10.55 -22.08
C LEU A 253 -8.06 -11.92 -21.86
N ARG A 254 -6.83 -12.09 -22.31
CA ARG A 254 -6.04 -13.31 -22.11
C ARG A 254 -4.86 -12.98 -21.21
N VAL A 255 -4.72 -13.74 -20.14
CA VAL A 255 -3.67 -13.52 -19.13
C VAL A 255 -2.76 -14.75 -19.11
N GLU A 256 -1.48 -14.52 -19.37
CA GLU A 256 -0.49 -15.59 -19.34
C GLU A 256 -0.07 -15.92 -17.91
N ILE A 257 -0.22 -17.20 -17.57
CA ILE A 257 0.10 -17.75 -16.25
C ILE A 257 1.06 -18.91 -16.44
N ASP A 258 2.20 -18.86 -15.78
CA ASP A 258 3.09 -20.01 -15.66
C ASP A 258 2.44 -21.02 -14.73
N ALA A 259 1.83 -22.07 -15.31
CA ALA A 259 1.25 -23.15 -14.52
C ALA A 259 2.35 -23.84 -13.69
N PRO A 260 2.22 -23.89 -12.38
CA PRO A 260 3.26 -24.46 -11.55
C PRO A 260 3.35 -25.97 -11.77
N THR A 261 4.57 -26.46 -11.96
CA THR A 261 4.86 -27.89 -12.08
C THR A 261 5.77 -28.32 -10.95
N VAL A 262 5.47 -29.42 -10.29
CA VAL A 262 6.33 -30.04 -9.28
C VAL A 262 7.01 -31.25 -9.93
N SER A 263 8.34 -31.24 -9.93
CA SER A 263 9.13 -32.35 -10.48
C SER A 263 9.45 -33.37 -9.39
N ASP A 264 9.75 -34.60 -9.79
CA ASP A 264 10.23 -35.64 -8.87
C ASP A 264 11.49 -35.19 -8.11
N THR A 265 12.33 -34.38 -8.76
CA THR A 265 13.53 -33.80 -8.14
C THR A 265 13.19 -32.84 -7.00
N ASP A 266 12.18 -31.99 -7.17
CA ASP A 266 11.73 -31.07 -6.12
C ASP A 266 11.25 -31.86 -4.89
N ILE A 267 10.51 -32.95 -5.11
CA ILE A 267 10.01 -33.83 -4.05
C ILE A 267 11.16 -34.53 -3.34
N ASP A 268 12.11 -35.07 -4.11
CA ASP A 268 13.29 -35.76 -3.57
C ASP A 268 14.18 -34.79 -2.76
N ASP A 269 14.29 -33.54 -3.16
CA ASP A 269 15.02 -32.50 -2.42
C ASP A 269 14.39 -32.25 -1.04
N VAL A 270 13.05 -32.15 -0.97
CA VAL A 270 12.33 -31.99 0.30
C VAL A 270 12.52 -33.22 1.20
N VAL A 271 12.38 -34.44 0.63
CA VAL A 271 12.58 -35.68 1.35
C VAL A 271 14.01 -35.78 1.88
N THR A 272 14.99 -35.45 1.02
CA THR A 272 16.40 -35.44 1.40
C THR A 272 16.70 -34.42 2.49
N ALA A 273 16.12 -33.24 2.41
CA ALA A 273 16.26 -32.21 3.45
C ALA A 273 15.72 -32.71 4.82
N GLU A 274 14.58 -33.41 4.81
CA GLU A 274 14.02 -33.97 6.04
C GLU A 274 14.90 -35.11 6.61
N LEU A 275 15.41 -36.01 5.78
CA LEU A 275 16.35 -37.06 6.18
C LEU A 275 17.63 -36.44 6.77
N ARG A 276 18.15 -35.38 6.14
CA ARG A 276 19.33 -34.66 6.65
C ARG A 276 19.07 -33.98 8.00
N ARG A 277 17.87 -33.45 8.20
CA ARG A 277 17.47 -32.86 9.50
C ARG A 277 17.46 -33.87 10.63
N GLN A 278 17.15 -35.11 10.34
CA GLN A 278 17.11 -36.24 11.27
C GLN A 278 18.46 -36.99 11.33
N GLY A 279 19.43 -36.57 10.51
CA GLY A 279 20.75 -37.16 10.46
C GLY A 279 21.56 -36.93 11.73
N THR A 280 22.53 -37.80 11.99
CA THR A 280 23.44 -37.72 13.13
C THR A 280 24.86 -37.44 12.66
N LEU A 281 25.49 -36.43 13.24
CA LEU A 281 26.91 -36.15 13.00
C LEU A 281 27.78 -37.17 13.70
N THR A 282 28.68 -37.82 12.94
CA THR A 282 29.59 -38.83 13.45
C THR A 282 31.03 -38.45 13.09
N ASP A 283 31.93 -38.47 14.09
CA ASP A 283 33.35 -38.17 13.89
C ASP A 283 34.00 -39.16 12.93
N VAL A 284 34.73 -38.63 11.94
CA VAL A 284 35.49 -39.43 11.01
C VAL A 284 36.97 -39.05 11.01
N SER A 285 37.83 -40.04 10.76
CA SER A 285 39.28 -39.82 10.74
C SER A 285 39.87 -39.67 9.31
N ARG A 286 39.02 -39.61 8.31
CA ARG A 286 39.40 -39.30 6.94
C ARG A 286 39.47 -37.78 6.70
N PRO A 287 40.19 -37.33 5.65
CA PRO A 287 40.11 -35.95 5.21
C PRO A 287 38.68 -35.52 4.88
N ALA A 288 38.36 -34.26 5.15
CA ALA A 288 37.05 -33.69 4.92
C ALA A 288 36.71 -33.60 3.42
N GLY A 289 35.47 -33.94 3.08
CA GLY A 289 34.92 -33.79 1.74
C GLY A 289 33.76 -32.79 1.70
N VAL A 290 33.31 -32.51 0.48
CA VAL A 290 32.09 -31.69 0.29
C VAL A 290 30.90 -32.40 0.93
N GLY A 291 30.10 -31.72 1.73
CA GLY A 291 28.97 -32.25 2.48
C GLY A 291 29.31 -32.72 3.90
N ASP A 292 30.61 -32.83 4.25
CA ASP A 292 31.03 -33.08 5.63
C ASP A 292 30.91 -31.82 6.48
N PHE A 293 30.75 -32.01 7.77
CA PHE A 293 30.79 -30.97 8.75
C PHE A 293 32.17 -30.90 9.39
N VAL A 294 32.75 -29.73 9.47
CA VAL A 294 34.00 -29.49 10.16
C VAL A 294 33.76 -28.57 11.36
N VAL A 295 34.27 -28.96 12.51
CA VAL A 295 34.32 -28.06 13.67
C VAL A 295 35.61 -27.25 13.57
N VAL A 296 35.47 -25.94 13.46
CA VAL A 296 36.61 -25.05 13.20
C VAL A 296 36.67 -23.89 14.21
N ASP A 297 37.91 -23.51 14.56
CA ASP A 297 38.19 -22.21 15.14
C ASP A 297 38.62 -21.29 13.98
N LEU A 298 37.88 -20.23 13.75
CA LEU A 298 38.08 -19.29 12.64
C LEU A 298 38.50 -17.93 13.21
N VAL A 299 39.56 -17.36 12.68
CA VAL A 299 39.96 -15.98 12.93
C VAL A 299 40.29 -15.30 11.58
N GLY A 300 39.50 -14.27 11.24
CA GLY A 300 39.79 -13.40 10.10
C GLY A 300 40.39 -12.08 10.56
N SER A 301 41.47 -11.64 9.89
CA SER A 301 42.17 -10.39 10.20
C SER A 301 42.45 -9.60 8.93
N ARG A 302 42.57 -8.29 9.07
CA ARG A 302 42.94 -7.39 7.99
C ARG A 302 44.08 -6.45 8.48
N GLY A 303 45.23 -6.58 7.87
CA GLY A 303 46.43 -5.83 8.33
C GLY A 303 46.84 -6.13 9.77
N GLY A 304 46.48 -7.30 10.29
CA GLY A 304 46.74 -7.72 11.67
C GLY A 304 45.68 -7.35 12.70
N GLU A 305 44.63 -6.63 12.31
CA GLU A 305 43.48 -6.30 13.14
C GLU A 305 42.36 -7.31 12.89
N PRO A 306 41.66 -7.85 13.94
CA PRO A 306 40.55 -8.77 13.75
C PRO A 306 39.39 -8.12 13.01
N VAL A 307 38.80 -8.82 12.05
CA VAL A 307 37.58 -8.39 11.35
C VAL A 307 36.35 -8.83 12.16
N ALA A 308 35.46 -7.88 12.48
CA ALA A 308 34.23 -8.16 13.21
C ALA A 308 33.37 -9.20 12.44
N GLY A 309 32.89 -10.23 13.16
CA GLY A 309 32.09 -11.30 12.57
C GLY A 309 32.92 -12.46 11.95
N LEU A 310 34.23 -12.34 11.85
CA LEU A 310 35.12 -13.41 11.35
C LEU A 310 36.00 -14.02 12.47
N ALA A 311 35.54 -14.01 13.71
CA ALA A 311 36.19 -14.68 14.82
C ALA A 311 35.16 -15.56 15.55
N VAL A 312 35.28 -16.88 15.40
CA VAL A 312 34.35 -17.87 15.96
C VAL A 312 35.16 -19.09 16.38
N ASP A 313 34.88 -19.57 17.59
CA ASP A 313 35.46 -20.82 18.14
C ASP A 313 34.42 -21.94 18.11
N ASP A 314 34.86 -23.18 17.92
CA ASP A 314 34.04 -24.40 17.93
C ASP A 314 32.83 -24.32 16.93
N TRP A 315 33.03 -23.66 15.80
CA TRP A 315 31.96 -23.52 14.80
C TRP A 315 31.83 -24.76 13.94
N SER A 316 30.62 -25.35 13.91
CA SER A 316 30.31 -26.46 13.02
C SER A 316 29.89 -25.91 11.65
N TYR A 317 30.68 -26.15 10.64
CA TYR A 317 30.51 -25.66 9.29
C TYR A 317 30.37 -26.81 8.29
N GLU A 318 29.35 -26.77 7.44
CA GLU A 318 29.15 -27.73 6.35
C GLU A 318 29.91 -27.28 5.12
N ILE A 319 30.86 -28.08 4.65
CA ILE A 319 31.64 -27.81 3.43
C ILE A 319 30.74 -27.91 2.22
N GLY A 320 30.74 -26.90 1.36
CA GLY A 320 29.92 -26.79 0.16
C GLY A 320 28.87 -25.66 0.24
N LYS A 321 28.71 -25.01 1.39
CA LYS A 321 27.75 -23.92 1.59
C LYS A 321 28.25 -22.55 1.10
N LYS A 322 29.54 -22.37 1.00
CA LYS A 322 30.19 -21.10 0.57
C LYS A 322 29.74 -19.86 1.34
N TRP A 323 29.50 -20.00 2.66
CA TRP A 323 28.98 -18.90 3.48
C TRP A 323 30.02 -17.85 3.85
N VAL A 324 31.30 -18.24 3.92
CA VAL A 324 32.38 -17.36 4.42
C VAL A 324 33.02 -16.58 3.27
N SER A 325 33.54 -17.28 2.28
CA SER A 325 34.16 -16.70 1.10
C SER A 325 34.14 -17.71 -0.07
N PRO A 326 34.38 -17.29 -1.32
CA PRO A 326 34.31 -18.16 -2.49
C PRO A 326 35.24 -19.38 -2.43
N GLU A 327 36.47 -19.20 -1.90
CA GLU A 327 37.49 -20.27 -1.83
C GLU A 327 37.53 -21.01 -0.49
N PHE A 328 36.75 -20.58 0.51
CA PHE A 328 36.79 -21.15 1.86
C PHE A 328 36.56 -22.66 1.89
N ASP A 329 35.56 -23.13 1.18
CA ASP A 329 35.22 -24.56 1.10
C ASP A 329 36.29 -25.37 0.39
N ASP A 330 36.93 -24.81 -0.65
CA ASP A 330 38.00 -25.46 -1.38
C ASP A 330 39.25 -25.64 -0.52
N LYS A 331 39.53 -24.69 0.40
CA LYS A 331 40.65 -24.78 1.36
C LYS A 331 40.37 -25.81 2.46
N LEU A 332 39.11 -25.97 2.89
CA LEU A 332 38.71 -26.96 3.88
C LEU A 332 38.61 -28.37 3.31
N THR A 333 38.33 -28.49 2.02
CA THR A 333 38.25 -29.80 1.33
C THR A 333 39.63 -30.48 1.37
N GLY A 334 39.68 -31.68 1.92
CA GLY A 334 40.90 -32.43 2.11
C GLY A 334 41.63 -32.18 3.43
N ALA A 335 41.16 -31.26 4.25
CA ALA A 335 41.71 -31.02 5.59
C ALA A 335 41.35 -32.14 6.55
N SER A 336 42.25 -32.44 7.49
CA SER A 336 42.04 -33.44 8.53
C SER A 336 41.95 -32.76 9.91
N ALA A 337 41.36 -33.47 10.89
CA ALA A 337 41.33 -33.01 12.25
C ALA A 337 42.75 -32.64 12.76
N GLY A 338 42.87 -31.49 13.39
CA GLY A 338 44.15 -30.92 13.82
C GLY A 338 44.89 -30.07 12.79
N ALA A 339 44.39 -29.97 11.55
CA ALA A 339 44.99 -29.12 10.51
C ALA A 339 44.78 -27.63 10.85
N GLU A 340 45.83 -26.83 10.58
CA GLU A 340 45.77 -25.36 10.64
C GLU A 340 46.01 -24.82 9.24
N LEU A 341 45.04 -24.05 8.74
CA LEU A 341 45.02 -23.50 7.41
C LEU A 341 45.14 -21.98 7.49
N THR A 342 46.01 -21.41 6.69
CA THR A 342 46.17 -19.95 6.58
C THR A 342 46.09 -19.56 5.10
N PHE A 343 45.18 -18.65 4.77
CA PHE A 343 44.97 -18.17 3.41
C PHE A 343 44.32 -16.78 3.44
N THR A 344 44.43 -16.09 2.31
CA THR A 344 43.81 -14.78 2.10
C THR A 344 42.66 -14.95 1.09
N ASP A 345 41.48 -14.49 1.42
CA ASP A 345 40.31 -14.48 0.52
C ASP A 345 39.40 -13.30 0.86
N THR A 346 38.44 -13.00 -0.02
CA THR A 346 37.50 -11.91 0.20
C THR A 346 36.23 -12.45 0.85
N PRO A 347 35.92 -12.05 2.10
CA PRO A 347 34.70 -12.48 2.78
C PRO A 347 33.47 -12.03 2.00
N ASN A 348 32.43 -12.89 1.98
CA ASN A 348 31.17 -12.54 1.34
C ASN A 348 30.60 -11.26 1.96
N GLY A 349 30.02 -10.38 1.13
CA GLY A 349 29.48 -9.09 1.59
C GLY A 349 30.54 -7.97 1.77
N THR A 350 31.82 -8.24 1.48
CA THR A 350 32.89 -7.24 1.53
C THR A 350 33.67 -7.20 0.22
N GLU A 351 34.32 -6.05 -0.08
CA GLU A 351 35.18 -5.91 -1.26
C GLU A 351 36.67 -6.05 -0.92
N GLU A 352 37.00 -6.08 0.37
CA GLU A 352 38.40 -6.09 0.82
C GLU A 352 38.82 -7.48 1.32
N PRO A 353 39.98 -7.99 0.91
CA PRO A 353 40.47 -9.29 1.33
C PRO A 353 40.77 -9.30 2.84
N ALA A 354 40.65 -10.48 3.45
CA ALA A 354 41.04 -10.76 4.82
C ALA A 354 41.94 -11.99 4.88
N ASP A 355 42.83 -12.01 5.85
CA ASP A 355 43.68 -13.16 6.16
C ASP A 355 42.95 -14.06 7.14
N PHE A 356 42.69 -15.30 6.71
CA PHE A 356 42.02 -16.32 7.49
C PHE A 356 43.03 -17.26 8.15
N VAL A 357 42.81 -17.53 9.42
CA VAL A 357 43.44 -18.62 10.14
C VAL A 357 42.34 -19.55 10.63
N VAL A 358 42.34 -20.76 10.09
CA VAL A 358 41.31 -21.78 10.38
C VAL A 358 41.97 -22.99 10.97
N LYS A 359 41.56 -23.37 12.19
CA LYS A 359 42.02 -24.59 12.84
C LYS A 359 40.87 -25.60 12.82
N VAL A 360 41.06 -26.73 12.19
CA VAL A 360 40.09 -27.81 12.13
C VAL A 360 40.21 -28.67 13.40
N THR A 361 39.18 -28.65 14.23
CA THR A 361 39.15 -29.42 15.50
C THR A 361 38.72 -30.87 15.25
N SER A 362 37.63 -31.06 14.48
CA SER A 362 37.14 -32.38 14.09
C SER A 362 36.52 -32.35 12.69
N VAL A 363 36.43 -33.52 12.09
CA VAL A 363 35.70 -33.75 10.84
C VAL A 363 34.58 -34.73 11.11
N GLN A 364 33.36 -34.38 10.72
CA GLN A 364 32.16 -35.13 10.99
C GLN A 364 31.40 -35.43 9.69
N GLU A 365 30.92 -36.62 9.56
CA GLU A 365 30.03 -37.02 8.48
C GLU A 365 28.58 -37.00 8.96
N LEU A 366 27.70 -36.44 8.16
CA LEU A 366 26.26 -36.50 8.44
C LEU A 366 25.73 -37.86 7.98
N VAL A 367 25.52 -38.77 8.92
CA VAL A 367 24.90 -40.06 8.66
C VAL A 367 23.40 -39.85 8.66
N VAL A 368 22.82 -39.92 7.44
CA VAL A 368 21.36 -39.82 7.27
C VAL A 368 20.75 -41.24 7.39
N PRO A 369 19.54 -41.36 7.96
CA PRO A 369 18.85 -42.65 8.00
C PRO A 369 18.47 -43.12 6.60
N ASP A 370 18.37 -44.44 6.45
CA ASP A 370 17.84 -45.03 5.24
C ASP A 370 16.34 -44.74 5.10
N LEU A 371 15.92 -44.28 3.94
CA LEU A 371 14.51 -44.00 3.65
C LEU A 371 13.78 -45.35 3.43
N THR A 372 13.03 -45.79 4.45
CA THR A 372 12.18 -46.99 4.41
C THR A 372 10.77 -46.66 4.91
N ASP A 373 9.79 -47.49 4.57
CA ASP A 373 8.41 -47.31 5.05
C ASP A 373 8.36 -47.36 6.59
N GLU A 374 9.18 -48.21 7.24
CA GLU A 374 9.27 -48.29 8.69
C GLU A 374 9.83 -47.00 9.29
N TRP A 375 10.79 -46.35 8.61
CA TRP A 375 11.32 -45.06 9.06
C TRP A 375 10.27 -43.98 8.91
N VAL A 376 9.52 -43.92 7.82
CA VAL A 376 8.44 -42.95 7.60
C VAL A 376 7.38 -43.10 8.69
N ALA A 377 6.88 -44.31 8.92
CA ALA A 377 5.87 -44.58 9.95
C ALA A 377 6.31 -44.20 11.37
N ALA A 378 7.62 -44.23 11.66
CA ALA A 378 8.18 -43.90 12.97
C ALA A 378 8.46 -42.38 13.15
N ASN A 379 8.78 -41.66 12.07
CA ASN A 379 9.33 -40.29 12.13
C ASN A 379 8.51 -39.23 11.42
N VAL A 380 7.57 -39.61 10.55
CA VAL A 380 6.71 -38.67 9.82
C VAL A 380 5.26 -38.87 10.24
N GLU A 381 4.74 -37.94 11.02
CA GLU A 381 3.38 -38.04 11.56
C GLU A 381 2.33 -38.11 10.45
N GLY A 382 1.45 -39.11 10.54
CA GLY A 382 0.32 -39.28 9.63
C GLY A 382 0.60 -40.07 8.36
N PHE A 383 1.81 -40.66 8.18
CA PHE A 383 2.18 -41.45 7.01
C PHE A 383 2.82 -42.77 7.40
N ASP A 384 2.38 -43.86 6.71
CA ASP A 384 2.90 -45.22 6.92
C ASP A 384 3.85 -45.67 5.79
N THR A 385 3.88 -44.96 4.67
CA THR A 385 4.68 -45.32 3.49
C THR A 385 5.37 -44.15 2.84
N ILE A 386 6.52 -44.39 2.19
CA ILE A 386 7.25 -43.38 1.40
C ILE A 386 6.35 -42.82 0.29
N ALA A 387 5.56 -43.65 -0.38
CA ALA A 387 4.70 -43.23 -1.48
C ALA A 387 3.64 -42.20 -1.02
N ALA A 388 2.94 -42.50 0.06
CA ALA A 388 1.92 -41.58 0.62
C ALA A 388 2.54 -40.27 1.13
N TRP A 389 3.72 -40.31 1.75
CA TRP A 389 4.43 -39.12 2.16
C TRP A 389 4.88 -38.25 0.98
N LYS A 390 5.51 -38.86 -0.06
CA LYS A 390 5.90 -38.13 -1.28
C LYS A 390 4.70 -37.53 -2.01
N GLU A 391 3.57 -38.21 -2.07
CA GLU A 391 2.32 -37.69 -2.63
C GLU A 391 1.86 -36.46 -1.87
N SER A 392 1.83 -36.50 -0.54
CA SER A 392 1.49 -35.34 0.29
C SER A 392 2.49 -34.18 0.15
N VAL A 393 3.79 -34.46 -0.03
CA VAL A 393 4.80 -33.43 -0.33
C VAL A 393 4.50 -32.78 -1.68
N ALA A 394 4.18 -33.56 -2.70
CA ALA A 394 3.84 -33.08 -4.03
C ALA A 394 2.59 -32.19 -4.00
N GLU A 395 1.52 -32.62 -3.29
CA GLU A 395 0.30 -31.82 -3.11
C GLU A 395 0.60 -30.47 -2.44
N ARG A 396 1.28 -30.49 -1.29
CA ARG A 396 1.63 -29.26 -0.55
C ARG A 396 2.50 -28.30 -1.37
N MET A 397 3.46 -28.82 -2.14
CA MET A 397 4.29 -28.00 -3.03
C MET A 397 3.48 -27.42 -4.17
N THR A 398 2.56 -28.19 -4.73
CA THR A 398 1.66 -27.74 -5.79
C THR A 398 0.77 -26.62 -5.26
N ASP A 399 0.15 -26.80 -4.09
CA ASP A 399 -0.70 -25.80 -3.45
C ASP A 399 0.09 -24.53 -3.11
N ALA A 400 1.30 -24.66 -2.58
CA ALA A 400 2.15 -23.51 -2.28
C ALA A 400 2.52 -22.71 -3.54
N ARG A 401 2.86 -23.41 -4.65
CA ARG A 401 3.14 -22.77 -5.94
C ARG A 401 1.90 -22.11 -6.54
N TRP A 402 0.72 -22.76 -6.45
CA TRP A 402 -0.53 -22.12 -6.86
C TRP A 402 -0.87 -20.90 -6.02
N ASN A 403 -0.65 -20.94 -4.73
CA ASN A 403 -0.84 -19.77 -3.88
C ASN A 403 0.09 -18.61 -4.28
N GLN A 404 1.33 -18.90 -4.66
CA GLN A 404 2.24 -17.89 -5.20
C GLN A 404 1.73 -17.29 -6.52
N VAL A 405 1.19 -18.13 -7.42
CA VAL A 405 0.56 -17.66 -8.66
C VAL A 405 -0.65 -16.78 -8.36
N ARG A 406 -1.53 -17.22 -7.43
CA ARG A 406 -2.71 -16.45 -7.02
C ARG A 406 -2.35 -15.09 -6.45
N ASN A 407 -1.27 -14.98 -5.68
CA ASN A 407 -0.79 -13.70 -5.15
C ASN A 407 -0.37 -12.71 -6.25
N SER A 408 0.08 -13.21 -7.41
CA SER A 408 0.44 -12.38 -8.56
C SER A 408 -0.70 -12.19 -9.58
N LEU A 409 -1.85 -12.83 -9.37
CA LEU A 409 -2.93 -12.89 -10.36
C LEU A 409 -3.53 -11.52 -10.65
N VAL A 410 -3.84 -10.77 -9.60
CA VAL A 410 -4.38 -9.41 -9.70
C VAL A 410 -3.43 -8.50 -10.47
N GLU A 411 -2.13 -8.60 -10.21
CA GLU A 411 -1.12 -7.82 -10.92
C GLU A 411 -1.08 -8.18 -12.41
N LYS A 412 -1.07 -9.48 -12.74
CA LYS A 412 -1.08 -9.93 -14.14
C LYS A 412 -2.36 -9.53 -14.90
N VAL A 413 -3.52 -9.63 -14.25
CA VAL A 413 -4.80 -9.19 -14.83
C VAL A 413 -4.81 -7.68 -15.06
N THR A 414 -4.35 -6.91 -14.08
CA THR A 414 -4.29 -5.44 -14.22
C THR A 414 -3.24 -4.99 -15.23
N ASP A 415 -2.12 -5.69 -15.37
CA ASP A 415 -1.12 -5.42 -16.42
C ASP A 415 -1.70 -5.62 -17.81
N ALA A 416 -2.36 -6.74 -18.03
CA ALA A 416 -3.01 -7.01 -19.31
C ALA A 416 -4.16 -6.02 -19.60
N LEU A 417 -4.89 -5.57 -18.57
CA LEU A 417 -5.93 -4.57 -18.70
C LEU A 417 -5.38 -3.19 -19.10
N VAL A 418 -4.26 -2.78 -18.49
CA VAL A 418 -3.62 -1.48 -18.78
C VAL A 418 -3.13 -1.38 -20.22
N GLU A 419 -2.71 -2.47 -20.84
CA GLU A 419 -2.31 -2.50 -22.25
C GLU A 419 -3.44 -2.13 -23.21
N LEU A 420 -4.69 -2.33 -22.80
CA LEU A 420 -5.88 -1.92 -23.58
C LEU A 420 -6.21 -0.43 -23.43
N VAL A 421 -5.60 0.28 -22.48
CA VAL A 421 -5.85 1.71 -22.25
C VAL A 421 -4.98 2.54 -23.18
N SER A 422 -5.61 3.12 -24.21
CA SER A 422 -4.94 3.94 -25.22
C SER A 422 -4.69 5.39 -24.78
N VAL A 423 -5.30 5.83 -23.69
CA VAL A 423 -5.21 7.21 -23.19
C VAL A 423 -4.04 7.31 -22.21
N ASP A 424 -3.30 8.42 -22.29
CA ASP A 424 -2.29 8.72 -21.30
C ASP A 424 -2.93 9.07 -19.96
N ALA A 425 -2.30 8.62 -18.88
CA ALA A 425 -2.74 8.95 -17.52
C ALA A 425 -2.57 10.45 -17.26
N PRO A 426 -3.60 11.15 -16.74
CA PRO A 426 -3.46 12.56 -16.35
C PRO A 426 -2.34 12.75 -15.34
N GLU A 427 -1.51 13.78 -15.54
CA GLU A 427 -0.35 14.03 -14.67
C GLU A 427 -0.77 14.32 -13.22
N SER A 428 -1.93 14.91 -13.01
CA SER A 428 -2.51 15.13 -11.68
C SER A 428 -2.77 13.82 -10.93
N MET A 429 -3.29 12.79 -11.61
CA MET A 429 -3.50 11.45 -11.02
C MET A 429 -2.17 10.77 -10.72
N VAL A 430 -1.21 10.84 -11.65
CA VAL A 430 0.14 10.27 -11.46
C VAL A 430 0.83 10.93 -10.28
N SER A 431 0.79 12.26 -10.19
CA SER A 431 1.43 13.02 -9.11
C SER A 431 0.78 12.74 -7.75
N ALA A 432 -0.54 12.60 -7.70
CA ALA A 432 -1.25 12.27 -6.46
C ALA A 432 -0.87 10.85 -5.97
N ASP A 433 -0.82 9.85 -6.85
CA ASP A 433 -0.38 8.50 -6.51
C ASP A 433 1.09 8.48 -6.08
N LEU A 434 1.97 9.17 -6.80
CA LEU A 434 3.39 9.30 -6.48
C LEU A 434 3.58 9.87 -5.07
N GLN A 435 2.87 10.96 -4.74
CA GLN A 435 2.92 11.56 -3.41
C GLN A 435 2.45 10.59 -2.32
N ARG A 436 1.40 9.82 -2.57
CA ARG A 436 0.89 8.82 -1.65
C ARG A 436 1.91 7.70 -1.41
N ARG A 437 2.55 7.17 -2.47
CA ARG A 437 3.61 6.15 -2.36
C ARG A 437 4.78 6.64 -1.51
N VAL A 438 5.26 7.84 -1.77
CA VAL A 438 6.34 8.45 -0.99
C VAL A 438 5.94 8.57 0.48
N GLN A 439 4.72 9.02 0.79
CA GLN A 439 4.24 9.10 2.17
C GLN A 439 4.15 7.71 2.83
N ASN A 440 3.77 6.67 2.08
CA ASN A 440 3.74 5.30 2.59
C ASN A 440 5.14 4.82 2.95
N VAL A 441 6.12 5.04 2.06
CA VAL A 441 7.52 4.69 2.32
C VAL A 441 8.05 5.42 3.56
N VAL A 442 7.81 6.74 3.67
CA VAL A 442 8.21 7.52 4.86
C VAL A 442 7.60 6.91 6.14
N ARG A 443 6.32 6.54 6.13
CA ARG A 443 5.68 5.89 7.28
C ARG A 443 6.29 4.53 7.60
N GLN A 444 6.58 3.72 6.58
CA GLN A 444 7.20 2.42 6.74
C GLN A 444 8.58 2.55 7.41
N PHE A 445 9.44 3.44 6.93
CA PHE A 445 10.74 3.71 7.53
C PHE A 445 10.61 4.18 8.98
N ALA A 446 9.70 5.13 9.24
CA ALA A 446 9.44 5.62 10.59
C ALA A 446 8.94 4.51 11.54
N SER A 447 8.11 3.57 11.06
CA SER A 447 7.64 2.43 11.85
C SER A 447 8.76 1.46 12.26
N GLN A 448 9.83 1.40 11.46
CA GLN A 448 11.04 0.60 11.73
C GLN A 448 12.09 1.39 12.54
N GLY A 449 11.76 2.62 12.94
CA GLY A 449 12.69 3.50 13.67
C GLY A 449 13.81 4.08 12.81
N MET A 450 13.66 4.01 11.49
CA MET A 450 14.62 4.56 10.52
C MET A 450 14.12 5.90 9.97
N ASP A 451 15.06 6.76 9.60
CA ASP A 451 14.78 8.02 8.91
C ASP A 451 15.14 7.86 7.42
N LEU A 452 14.17 8.10 6.54
CA LEU A 452 14.36 7.95 5.09
C LEU A 452 15.48 8.87 4.55
N GLU A 453 15.59 10.10 5.08
CA GLU A 453 16.62 11.04 4.61
C GLU A 453 18.03 10.54 4.98
N GLN A 454 18.20 10.01 6.21
CA GLN A 454 19.46 9.40 6.64
C GLN A 454 19.81 8.17 5.82
N TRP A 455 18.83 7.34 5.48
CA TRP A 455 19.04 6.17 4.64
C TRP A 455 19.46 6.57 3.21
N LEU A 456 18.81 7.55 2.60
CA LEU A 456 19.16 8.07 1.28
C LEU A 456 20.60 8.65 1.26
N GLN A 457 20.98 9.36 2.33
CA GLN A 457 22.36 9.88 2.47
C GLN A 457 23.37 8.74 2.61
N ALA A 458 23.06 7.71 3.39
CA ALA A 458 23.95 6.56 3.60
C ALA A 458 24.14 5.72 2.32
N THR A 459 23.10 5.60 1.50
CA THR A 459 23.14 4.85 0.22
C THR A 459 23.59 5.70 -0.95
N GLY A 460 23.82 7.02 -0.76
CA GLY A 460 24.19 7.95 -1.82
C GLY A 460 23.11 8.18 -2.88
N GLN A 461 21.85 7.86 -2.57
CA GLN A 461 20.74 8.07 -3.49
C GLN A 461 20.20 9.50 -3.41
N GLU A 462 20.00 10.12 -4.56
CA GLU A 462 19.39 11.43 -4.62
C GLU A 462 17.86 11.33 -4.41
N PRO A 463 17.26 12.14 -3.48
CA PRO A 463 15.83 12.08 -3.18
C PRO A 463 14.92 12.24 -4.40
N ALA A 464 15.30 13.09 -5.36
CA ALA A 464 14.53 13.29 -6.58
C ALA A 464 14.50 12.03 -7.46
N THR A 465 15.64 11.36 -7.61
CA THR A 465 15.76 10.11 -8.37
C THR A 465 14.98 8.98 -7.69
N PHE A 466 15.07 8.91 -6.36
CA PHE A 466 14.30 7.95 -5.58
C PHE A 466 12.80 8.13 -5.76
N ILE A 467 12.27 9.35 -5.64
CA ILE A 467 10.85 9.66 -5.86
C ILE A 467 10.44 9.31 -7.30
N GLU A 468 11.25 9.68 -8.29
CA GLU A 468 10.95 9.46 -9.71
C GLU A 468 10.95 7.95 -10.06
N SER A 469 11.65 7.12 -9.30
CA SER A 469 11.62 5.66 -9.49
C SER A 469 10.23 5.04 -9.32
N PHE A 470 9.32 5.68 -8.57
CA PHE A 470 7.94 5.23 -8.40
C PHE A 470 7.01 5.67 -9.55
N ARG A 471 7.43 6.59 -10.43
CA ARG A 471 6.56 7.12 -11.51
C ARG A 471 5.97 6.05 -12.42
N PRO A 472 6.71 5.02 -12.88
CA PRO A 472 6.12 3.98 -13.74
C PRO A 472 4.96 3.24 -13.05
N ALA A 473 5.12 2.93 -11.76
CA ALA A 473 4.06 2.30 -10.97
C ALA A 473 2.86 3.23 -10.75
N SER A 474 3.11 4.53 -10.60
CA SER A 474 2.02 5.53 -10.47
C SER A 474 1.26 5.74 -11.77
N VAL A 475 1.95 5.72 -12.92
CA VAL A 475 1.30 5.75 -14.25
C VAL A 475 0.42 4.51 -14.44
N LYS A 476 0.96 3.31 -14.09
CA LYS A 476 0.19 2.06 -14.13
C LYS A 476 -1.06 2.16 -13.24
N ALA A 477 -0.92 2.60 -11.99
CA ALA A 477 -2.04 2.73 -11.05
C ALA A 477 -3.13 3.69 -11.57
N ALA A 478 -2.74 4.83 -12.14
CA ALA A 478 -3.70 5.77 -12.73
C ALA A 478 -4.44 5.16 -13.94
N LYS A 479 -3.74 4.40 -14.79
CA LYS A 479 -4.38 3.69 -15.92
C LYS A 479 -5.31 2.57 -15.46
N VAL A 480 -4.92 1.82 -14.41
CA VAL A 480 -5.76 0.78 -13.78
C VAL A 480 -7.05 1.41 -13.24
N ASP A 481 -6.97 2.54 -12.51
CA ASP A 481 -8.14 3.24 -11.99
C ASP A 481 -9.11 3.63 -13.12
N LEU A 482 -8.59 4.20 -14.21
CA LEU A 482 -9.40 4.57 -15.37
C LEU A 482 -10.04 3.35 -16.04
N ALA A 483 -9.28 2.27 -16.21
CA ALA A 483 -9.75 1.05 -16.84
C ALA A 483 -10.84 0.35 -16.02
N LEU A 484 -10.63 0.20 -14.71
CA LEU A 484 -11.62 -0.42 -13.82
C LEU A 484 -12.92 0.37 -13.79
N ARG A 485 -12.87 1.71 -13.77
CA ARG A 485 -14.06 2.55 -13.88
C ARG A 485 -14.80 2.32 -15.20
N ALA A 486 -14.08 2.16 -16.30
CA ALA A 486 -14.69 1.83 -17.58
C ALA A 486 -15.39 0.47 -17.58
N VAL A 487 -14.82 -0.53 -16.90
CA VAL A 487 -15.44 -1.85 -16.71
C VAL A 487 -16.66 -1.74 -15.80
N VAL A 488 -16.61 -0.96 -14.71
CA VAL A 488 -17.76 -0.69 -13.82
C VAL A 488 -18.94 -0.16 -14.62
N GLU A 489 -18.71 0.85 -15.48
CA GLU A 489 -19.78 1.43 -16.31
C GLU A 489 -20.32 0.45 -17.35
N ALA A 490 -19.43 -0.33 -17.97
CA ALA A 490 -19.82 -1.27 -19.04
C ALA A 490 -20.64 -2.45 -18.50
N GLU A 491 -20.29 -2.96 -17.32
CA GLU A 491 -20.93 -4.14 -16.69
C GLU A 491 -21.97 -3.75 -15.63
N GLY A 492 -22.10 -2.46 -15.28
CA GLY A 492 -23.05 -1.98 -14.27
C GLY A 492 -22.70 -2.40 -12.85
N LEU A 493 -21.40 -2.52 -12.54
CA LEU A 493 -20.89 -3.05 -11.26
C LEU A 493 -20.79 -1.97 -10.16
N HIS A 494 -21.77 -1.08 -10.11
CA HIS A 494 -21.80 -0.02 -9.09
C HIS A 494 -22.03 -0.60 -7.69
N ALA A 495 -21.40 0.04 -6.69
CA ALA A 495 -21.67 -0.26 -5.29
C ALA A 495 -23.09 0.18 -4.90
N ASP A 496 -23.81 -0.65 -4.20
CA ASP A 496 -25.09 -0.31 -3.60
C ASP A 496 -24.95 0.08 -2.12
N ASP A 497 -26.05 0.50 -1.49
CA ASP A 497 -26.05 0.90 -0.07
C ASP A 497 -25.60 -0.25 0.86
N ASN A 498 -25.90 -1.51 0.52
CA ASN A 498 -25.51 -2.66 1.33
C ASN A 498 -24.00 -2.94 1.20
N ASP A 499 -23.43 -2.72 0.02
CA ASP A 499 -21.99 -2.85 -0.20
C ASP A 499 -21.23 -1.82 0.66
N VAL A 500 -21.70 -0.57 0.65
CA VAL A 500 -21.12 0.50 1.48
C VAL A 500 -21.25 0.18 2.96
N GLU A 501 -22.43 -0.29 3.42
CA GLU A 501 -22.64 -0.69 4.81
C GLU A 501 -21.72 -1.82 5.26
N ARG A 502 -21.54 -2.82 4.41
CA ARG A 502 -20.67 -3.97 4.67
C ARG A 502 -19.21 -3.52 4.79
N GLU A 503 -18.76 -2.63 3.91
CA GLU A 503 -17.39 -2.10 3.97
C GLU A 503 -17.17 -1.23 5.21
N LEU A 504 -18.12 -0.36 5.56
CA LEU A 504 -18.03 0.43 6.80
C LEU A 504 -17.97 -0.46 8.05
N ALA A 505 -18.71 -1.58 8.06
CA ALA A 505 -18.64 -2.57 9.13
C ALA A 505 -17.25 -3.23 9.17
N GLY A 506 -16.73 -3.67 8.02
CA GLY A 506 -15.38 -4.23 7.90
C GLY A 506 -14.28 -3.26 8.38
N ILE A 507 -14.40 -1.97 8.07
CA ILE A 507 -13.47 -0.94 8.56
C ILE A 507 -13.54 -0.83 10.09
N ALA A 508 -14.75 -0.82 10.67
CA ALA A 508 -14.92 -0.77 12.12
C ALA A 508 -14.30 -1.99 12.80
N ASP A 509 -14.52 -3.19 12.26
CA ASP A 509 -14.00 -4.45 12.82
C ASP A 509 -12.47 -4.49 12.74
N ARG A 510 -11.87 -4.19 11.59
CA ARG A 510 -10.40 -4.12 11.44
C ARG A 510 -9.76 -3.14 12.43
N SER A 511 -10.34 -1.94 12.57
CA SER A 511 -9.84 -0.92 13.50
C SER A 511 -9.94 -1.38 14.96
N ASN A 512 -11.03 -2.08 15.32
CA ASN A 512 -11.23 -2.61 16.65
C ASN A 512 -10.25 -3.74 16.96
N ASP A 513 -10.00 -4.63 16.01
CA ASP A 513 -9.03 -5.72 16.14
C ASP A 513 -7.61 -5.18 16.33
N ASP A 514 -7.23 -4.15 15.58
CA ASP A 514 -5.94 -3.49 15.73
C ASP A 514 -5.80 -2.82 17.09
N ALA A 515 -6.84 -2.12 17.55
CA ALA A 515 -6.84 -1.51 18.88
C ALA A 515 -6.72 -2.55 20.00
N ILE A 516 -7.35 -3.71 19.86
CA ILE A 516 -7.25 -4.84 20.79
C ILE A 516 -5.83 -5.43 20.74
N ARG A 517 -5.29 -5.66 19.56
CA ARG A 517 -3.93 -6.20 19.36
C ARG A 517 -2.88 -5.27 19.96
N GLN A 518 -2.98 -3.97 19.69
CA GLN A 518 -2.07 -2.96 20.23
C GLN A 518 -2.14 -2.89 21.76
N GLN A 519 -3.34 -3.01 22.34
CA GLN A 519 -3.51 -3.10 23.79
C GLN A 519 -2.83 -4.33 24.38
N MET A 520 -3.00 -5.50 23.72
CA MET A 520 -2.35 -6.74 24.16
C MET A 520 -0.83 -6.62 24.14
N MET A 521 -0.28 -6.05 23.06
CA MET A 521 1.17 -5.85 22.91
C MET A 521 1.74 -4.83 23.92
N SER A 522 0.99 -3.76 24.21
CA SER A 522 1.43 -2.71 25.17
C SER A 522 1.31 -3.12 26.63
N GLY A 523 0.63 -4.24 26.95
CA GLY A 523 0.35 -4.67 28.32
C GLY A 523 -0.54 -3.68 29.11
N SER A 524 -1.18 -2.75 28.45
CA SER A 524 -2.02 -1.72 29.07
C SER A 524 -3.27 -2.33 29.72
N LYS A 525 -3.57 -1.94 30.94
CA LYS A 525 -4.79 -2.34 31.66
C LYS A 525 -6.03 -1.53 31.25
N LYS A 526 -5.87 -0.49 30.44
CA LYS A 526 -7.01 0.30 29.93
C LYS A 526 -7.67 -0.47 28.78
N LYS A 527 -8.98 -0.62 28.83
CA LYS A 527 -9.72 -1.22 27.70
C LYS A 527 -9.53 -0.35 26.44
N PRO A 528 -9.37 -0.94 25.26
CA PRO A 528 -9.29 -0.19 24.03
C PRO A 528 -10.60 0.54 23.79
N LYS A 529 -10.53 1.71 23.18
CA LYS A 529 -11.72 2.45 22.74
C LYS A 529 -12.14 1.89 21.39
N LEU A 530 -13.18 1.07 21.37
CA LEU A 530 -13.75 0.51 20.15
C LEU A 530 -14.61 1.55 19.44
N ILE A 531 -14.58 1.54 18.13
CA ILE A 531 -15.41 2.38 17.26
C ILE A 531 -16.61 1.60 16.74
N THR A 532 -17.72 2.31 16.48
CA THR A 532 -18.93 1.73 15.89
C THR A 532 -19.02 2.06 14.41
N VAL A 533 -19.80 1.28 13.65
CA VAL A 533 -20.09 1.54 12.24
C VAL A 533 -20.65 2.95 12.03
N ASP A 534 -21.55 3.40 12.94
CA ASP A 534 -22.11 4.75 12.86
C ASP A 534 -21.05 5.86 13.02
N GLN A 535 -20.04 5.63 13.86
CA GLN A 535 -18.92 6.58 14.02
C GLN A 535 -18.04 6.61 12.77
N VAL A 536 -17.74 5.46 12.17
CA VAL A 536 -17.02 5.38 10.89
C VAL A 536 -17.80 6.12 9.82
N ARG A 537 -19.09 5.82 9.67
CA ARG A 537 -19.97 6.51 8.71
C ARG A 537 -20.00 8.01 8.92
N ALA A 538 -20.15 8.47 10.16
CA ALA A 538 -20.16 9.89 10.46
C ALA A 538 -18.84 10.57 10.08
N ALA A 539 -17.71 9.90 10.25
CA ALA A 539 -16.41 10.42 9.84
C ALA A 539 -16.29 10.51 8.30
N TYR A 540 -16.73 9.48 7.57
CA TYR A 540 -16.76 9.50 6.10
C TYR A 540 -17.69 10.60 5.57
N GLN A 541 -18.88 10.75 6.18
CA GLN A 541 -19.81 11.83 5.83
C GLN A 541 -19.24 13.24 6.11
N ALA A 542 -18.53 13.39 7.21
CA ALA A 542 -17.93 14.69 7.58
C ALA A 542 -16.84 15.11 6.57
N ASN A 543 -16.19 14.16 5.93
CA ASN A 543 -15.12 14.38 4.96
C ASN A 543 -15.59 14.25 3.50
N ASP A 544 -16.91 14.09 3.25
CA ASP A 544 -17.48 13.81 1.92
C ASP A 544 -16.89 12.57 1.20
N ALA A 545 -16.33 11.61 1.98
CA ALA A 545 -15.57 10.47 1.47
C ALA A 545 -16.43 9.21 1.14
N LEU A 546 -17.75 9.26 1.34
CA LEU A 546 -18.62 8.11 1.01
C LEU A 546 -18.71 7.83 -0.49
N VAL A 547 -18.60 8.88 -1.33
CA VAL A 547 -18.63 8.73 -2.78
C VAL A 547 -17.35 8.02 -3.25
N ASP A 548 -16.21 8.40 -2.68
CA ASP A 548 -14.93 7.75 -2.97
C ASP A 548 -14.94 6.30 -2.52
N LEU A 549 -15.49 6.01 -1.33
CA LEU A 549 -15.65 4.64 -0.84
C LEU A 549 -16.49 3.79 -1.80
N ALA A 550 -17.64 4.31 -2.24
CA ALA A 550 -18.50 3.60 -3.20
C ALA A 550 -17.77 3.35 -4.55
N ALA A 551 -16.95 4.31 -4.99
CA ALA A 551 -16.15 4.15 -6.19
C ALA A 551 -15.06 3.07 -6.04
N GLU A 552 -14.41 3.00 -4.87
CA GLU A 552 -13.42 1.95 -4.57
C GLU A 552 -14.07 0.57 -4.53
N ILE A 553 -15.23 0.44 -3.87
CA ILE A 553 -16.00 -0.82 -3.86
C ILE A 553 -16.39 -1.24 -5.28
N SER A 554 -16.87 -0.30 -6.11
CA SER A 554 -17.23 -0.59 -7.50
C SER A 554 -16.03 -1.08 -8.31
N LYS A 555 -14.86 -0.49 -8.15
CA LYS A 555 -13.61 -0.94 -8.79
C LYS A 555 -13.17 -2.32 -8.30
N SER A 556 -13.34 -2.60 -7.00
CA SER A 556 -13.06 -3.93 -6.45
C SER A 556 -13.99 -4.98 -7.07
N LYS A 557 -15.29 -4.69 -7.22
CA LYS A 557 -16.25 -5.57 -7.92
C LYS A 557 -15.86 -5.79 -9.39
N ALA A 558 -15.38 -4.74 -10.07
CA ALA A 558 -14.93 -4.86 -11.46
C ALA A 558 -13.65 -5.70 -11.60
N LEU A 559 -12.71 -5.56 -10.67
CA LEU A 559 -11.50 -6.38 -10.63
C LEU A 559 -11.83 -7.84 -10.37
N ASP A 560 -12.69 -8.10 -9.41
CA ASP A 560 -13.19 -9.44 -9.10
C ASP A 560 -13.90 -10.06 -10.32
N TRP A 561 -14.80 -9.31 -10.95
CA TRP A 561 -15.45 -9.74 -12.19
C TRP A 561 -14.44 -10.06 -13.30
N LEU A 562 -13.40 -9.24 -13.47
CA LEU A 562 -12.34 -9.49 -14.46
C LEU A 562 -11.61 -10.79 -14.16
N VAL A 563 -11.16 -11.01 -12.93
CA VAL A 563 -10.45 -12.24 -12.52
C VAL A 563 -11.25 -13.49 -12.86
N HIS A 564 -12.58 -13.43 -12.77
CA HIS A 564 -13.46 -14.57 -13.06
C HIS A 564 -13.86 -14.72 -14.54
N ASN A 565 -13.68 -13.65 -15.35
CA ASN A 565 -14.13 -13.62 -16.74
C ASN A 565 -13.00 -13.56 -17.78
N VAL A 566 -11.73 -13.43 -17.35
CA VAL A 566 -10.58 -13.50 -18.24
C VAL A 566 -10.23 -14.95 -18.59
N THR A 567 -9.55 -15.14 -19.72
CA THR A 567 -9.06 -16.45 -20.14
C THR A 567 -7.60 -16.60 -19.73
N PHE A 568 -7.32 -17.52 -18.81
CA PHE A 568 -5.96 -17.84 -18.43
C PHE A 568 -5.33 -18.79 -19.44
N VAL A 569 -4.09 -18.51 -19.83
CA VAL A 569 -3.33 -19.34 -20.78
C VAL A 569 -1.93 -19.59 -20.25
N ASP A 570 -1.38 -20.74 -20.59
CA ASP A 570 0.03 -21.02 -20.32
C ASP A 570 0.94 -20.38 -21.38
N PRO A 571 2.27 -20.40 -21.22
CA PRO A 571 3.21 -19.87 -22.22
C PRO A 571 3.14 -20.55 -23.59
N SER A 572 2.53 -21.73 -23.70
CA SER A 572 2.27 -22.39 -24.98
C SER A 572 0.98 -21.90 -25.66
N GLY A 573 0.18 -21.09 -24.96
CA GLY A 573 -1.12 -20.59 -25.40
C GLY A 573 -2.29 -21.52 -25.14
N ALA A 574 -2.08 -22.63 -24.42
CA ALA A 574 -3.16 -23.52 -24.00
C ALA A 574 -3.96 -22.90 -22.85
N THR A 575 -5.28 -23.06 -22.90
CA THR A 575 -6.18 -22.50 -21.88
C THR A 575 -6.05 -23.30 -20.57
N LEU A 576 -5.87 -22.59 -19.48
CA LEU A 576 -5.89 -23.13 -18.12
C LEU A 576 -7.31 -23.10 -17.57
N ASP A 577 -7.59 -24.04 -16.68
CA ASP A 577 -8.86 -24.06 -15.94
C ASP A 577 -8.93 -22.90 -14.94
N SER A 578 -9.96 -22.07 -15.08
CA SER A 578 -10.14 -20.85 -14.29
C SER A 578 -10.30 -21.17 -12.80
N ASP A 579 -11.04 -22.23 -12.44
CA ASP A 579 -11.30 -22.61 -11.05
C ASP A 579 -10.01 -23.02 -10.35
N THR A 580 -9.13 -23.73 -11.05
CA THR A 580 -7.81 -24.09 -10.54
C THR A 580 -6.93 -22.87 -10.32
N VAL A 581 -6.91 -21.94 -11.28
CA VAL A 581 -6.08 -20.72 -11.20
C VAL A 581 -6.57 -19.80 -10.08
N VAL A 582 -7.86 -19.55 -10.00
CA VAL A 582 -8.46 -18.67 -8.97
C VAL A 582 -8.51 -19.34 -7.59
N GLY A 583 -8.62 -20.67 -7.57
CA GLY A 583 -8.60 -21.45 -6.32
C GLY A 583 -9.97 -21.74 -5.74
N HIS A 584 -11.01 -21.77 -6.58
CA HIS A 584 -12.32 -22.27 -6.15
C HIS A 584 -12.28 -23.80 -6.08
N SER A 585 -12.67 -24.36 -4.94
CA SER A 585 -12.88 -25.81 -4.86
C SER A 585 -14.25 -26.16 -5.45
N ALA A 586 -14.38 -27.34 -6.06
CA ALA A 586 -15.67 -27.85 -6.54
C ALA A 586 -16.75 -27.89 -5.43
N ALA A 587 -16.36 -27.81 -4.16
CA ALA A 587 -17.26 -27.72 -3.02
C ALA A 587 -17.92 -26.34 -2.85
N ASP A 588 -17.35 -25.29 -3.41
CA ASP A 588 -17.89 -23.93 -3.31
C ASP A 588 -19.06 -23.70 -4.31
N HIS A 589 -19.15 -24.50 -5.36
CA HIS A 589 -20.24 -24.42 -6.34
C HIS A 589 -21.57 -25.06 -5.89
N ASP A 590 -21.55 -25.92 -4.87
CA ASP A 590 -22.76 -26.65 -4.42
C ASP A 590 -23.67 -25.79 -3.50
N HIS A 591 -23.22 -24.59 -3.07
CA HIS A 591 -24.02 -23.71 -2.22
C HIS A 591 -24.78 -22.61 -2.99
N GLN A 592 -24.66 -22.53 -4.32
CA GLN A 592 -25.25 -21.46 -5.12
C GLN A 592 -26.61 -21.79 -5.77
N HIS A 593 -27.15 -23.00 -5.61
CA HIS A 593 -28.34 -23.43 -6.34
C HIS A 593 -29.60 -23.71 -5.52
N ASP A 594 -29.69 -23.32 -4.24
CA ASP A 594 -30.86 -23.65 -3.39
C ASP A 594 -31.55 -22.39 -2.82
N HIS A 595 -31.96 -21.45 -3.69
CA HIS A 595 -32.95 -20.42 -3.33
C HIS A 595 -33.95 -20.16 -4.47
N ASP A 596 -34.63 -21.22 -4.92
CA ASP A 596 -35.94 -21.06 -5.57
C ASP A 596 -37.00 -20.93 -4.46
N HIS A 597 -37.38 -19.71 -4.16
CA HIS A 597 -38.55 -19.45 -3.32
C HIS A 597 -39.82 -19.50 -4.16
N ASP A 598 -40.51 -20.61 -4.10
CA ASP A 598 -41.91 -20.74 -4.43
C ASP A 598 -42.76 -19.74 -3.61
N HIS A 599 -43.21 -18.68 -4.26
CA HIS A 599 -44.34 -17.88 -3.82
C HIS A 599 -45.58 -18.35 -4.55
N ASP A 600 -46.19 -19.44 -4.05
CA ASP A 600 -47.57 -19.74 -4.36
C ASP A 600 -48.49 -18.97 -3.39
N GLY A 601 -49.29 -18.11 -4.02
CA GLY A 601 -50.36 -17.42 -3.36
C GLY A 601 -51.49 -18.38 -2.92
N ALA A 602 -52.08 -18.06 -1.80
CA ALA A 602 -53.43 -18.56 -1.46
C ALA A 602 -54.23 -17.42 -0.84
N ASP A 603 -55.20 -16.96 -1.59
CA ASP A 603 -56.39 -16.30 -1.10
C ASP A 603 -57.09 -17.12 0.01
N SER A 604 -57.47 -16.47 1.10
CA SER A 604 -58.76 -16.54 1.77
C SER A 604 -58.83 -15.52 2.89
#